data_e378ac12b56c12d1dcf49165f5acdcc5
#
_entry.id   e378ac12b56c12d1dcf49165f5acdcc5
#
_cell.length_a   1.000
_cell.length_b   1.000
_cell.length_c   1.000
_cell.angle_alpha   90.00
_cell.angle_beta   90.00
_cell.angle_gamma   90.00
#
_symmetry.space_group_name_H-M   'P 1'
#
loop_
_entity.id
_entity.type
_entity.pdbx_description
1 polymer ?
#
loop_
_entity_poly.entity_id
_entity_poly.type
_entity_poly.pdbx_seq_one_letter_code
_entity_poly.pdbx_strand_id
1 'polypeptide(L)'
;NEMHLAESSSRSYASAINNCEQLARQIGLDSTTLYDVSLEVATRTKDLLTATKEYTATNARQNNRLRAALAKYMQYLSVPESTSTKKEPIASKPVATPMQAPAVISPVSQELIRDVEKVVLDTDLDGIALSDLYGKIHASDYAIREAVSASSKIASLAGKLYHEHAFVDWDDGASQMEQLLEKLMERNDGYVSDTQLYEYVRAEMQMFLNDNGISSSAMVYDLARHLFEKVGYHGKHYSFSNKTHISRGGDDQIGSVLDVMRRYAREQDGMFVEEDLIQYLQNVGLKTGNLHGQMKLNEEPIFLYYQPDVLITGESLQLNEAWFAKAQQALDKLFSDLGDHIVLRDIQPWWYSLLPALPGDRPWTPLLLQSILGFYSKKLGNAKTICGMASQSKDTLHAMLVSGSSEVQTFSDAVAAWYVDDGITGKRFQAEDLRELLVKRGLLAGSELYGRLHKALANDPRFAWSADNTTVTINL
;
A
#
# COMPACT_ATOMS: atom_id res chain seq x y z
N ASN A 1 -5.70 13.48 -18.36
CA ASN A 1 -4.30 13.45 -17.90
C ASN A 1 -3.39 13.97 -19.03
N GLU A 2 -3.31 15.29 -19.16
CA GLU A 2 -2.58 15.97 -20.26
C GLU A 2 -1.04 15.79 -20.18
N MET A 3 -0.52 15.34 -19.04
CA MET A 3 0.91 15.05 -18.84
C MET A 3 1.28 13.57 -19.02
N HIS A 4 0.38 12.74 -19.51
CA HIS A 4 0.57 11.29 -19.72
C HIS A 4 1.11 10.54 -18.47
N LEU A 5 0.81 11.03 -17.28
CA LEU A 5 1.13 10.34 -16.05
C LEU A 5 0.21 9.12 -15.87
N ALA A 6 0.73 8.05 -15.32
CA ALA A 6 -0.11 6.93 -14.88
C ALA A 6 -1.20 7.45 -13.93
N GLU A 7 -2.40 6.88 -13.96
CA GLU A 7 -3.54 7.36 -13.18
C GLU A 7 -3.25 7.40 -11.68
N SER A 8 -2.53 6.42 -11.15
CA SER A 8 -2.08 6.38 -9.76
C SER A 8 -1.14 7.53 -9.42
N SER A 9 -0.22 7.88 -10.33
CA SER A 9 0.70 9.01 -10.17
C SER A 9 -0.04 10.34 -10.22
N SER A 10 -1.01 10.48 -11.14
CA SER A 10 -1.86 11.68 -11.24
C SER A 10 -2.66 11.91 -9.97
N ARG A 11 -3.30 10.86 -9.43
CA ARG A 11 -4.04 10.94 -8.15
C ARG A 11 -3.12 11.28 -6.99
N SER A 12 -1.91 10.69 -6.96
CA SER A 12 -0.91 10.96 -5.94
C SER A 12 -0.43 12.42 -5.96
N TYR A 13 -0.17 12.97 -7.14
CA TYR A 13 0.23 14.37 -7.27
C TYR A 13 -0.92 15.34 -6.97
N ALA A 14 -2.14 15.06 -7.42
CA ALA A 14 -3.32 15.86 -7.05
C ALA A 14 -3.51 15.91 -5.53
N SER A 15 -3.41 14.78 -4.85
CA SER A 15 -3.45 14.73 -3.38
C SER A 15 -2.33 15.56 -2.72
N ALA A 16 -1.11 15.53 -3.29
CA ALA A 16 0.00 16.32 -2.77
C ALA A 16 -0.17 17.83 -3.00
N ILE A 17 -0.76 18.25 -4.12
CA ILE A 17 -1.12 19.66 -4.37
C ILE A 17 -2.20 20.13 -3.39
N ASN A 18 -3.23 19.32 -3.11
CA ASN A 18 -4.22 19.61 -2.07
C ASN A 18 -3.57 19.80 -0.69
N ASN A 19 -2.58 18.98 -0.34
CA ASN A 19 -1.84 19.13 0.92
C ASN A 19 -1.03 20.43 0.94
N CYS A 20 -0.43 20.84 -0.17
CA CYS A 20 0.26 22.13 -0.28
C CYS A 20 -0.71 23.29 -0.09
N GLU A 21 -1.90 23.21 -0.66
CA GLU A 21 -2.96 24.22 -0.52
C GLU A 21 -3.47 24.33 0.92
N GLN A 22 -3.73 23.19 1.58
CA GLN A 22 -4.12 23.16 3.00
C GLN A 22 -3.03 23.76 3.89
N LEU A 23 -1.77 23.44 3.63
CA LEU A 23 -0.65 23.99 4.37
C LEU A 23 -0.51 25.48 4.16
N ALA A 24 -0.68 25.99 2.92
CA ALA A 24 -0.68 27.41 2.62
C ALA A 24 -1.76 28.17 3.40
N ARG A 25 -2.97 27.61 3.50
CA ARG A 25 -4.07 28.17 4.32
C ARG A 25 -3.72 28.17 5.81
N GLN A 26 -3.13 27.09 6.33
CA GLN A 26 -2.75 26.99 7.75
C GLN A 26 -1.71 28.03 8.18
N ILE A 27 -0.81 28.42 7.28
CA ILE A 27 0.22 29.43 7.54
C ILE A 27 -0.21 30.86 7.15
N GLY A 28 -1.49 31.05 6.81
CA GLY A 28 -2.08 32.38 6.53
C GLY A 28 -1.64 32.98 5.19
N LEU A 29 -1.22 32.17 4.24
CA LEU A 29 -1.09 32.60 2.85
C LEU A 29 -2.50 32.69 2.27
N ASP A 30 -2.93 33.93 1.97
CA ASP A 30 -4.30 34.19 1.53
C ASP A 30 -4.78 33.31 0.38
N SER A 31 -5.87 32.67 0.63
CA SER A 31 -7.01 32.16 -0.17
C SER A 31 -6.80 31.73 -1.63
N THR A 32 -5.61 31.49 -2.11
CA THR A 32 -5.45 30.99 -3.46
C THR A 32 -5.47 29.48 -3.50
N THR A 33 -6.49 28.97 -4.18
CA THR A 33 -6.45 27.60 -4.65
C THR A 33 -5.23 27.49 -5.59
N LEU A 34 -4.44 26.42 -5.46
CA LEU A 34 -3.39 26.14 -6.45
C LEU A 34 -3.99 25.59 -7.76
N TYR A 35 -5.30 25.32 -7.79
CA TYR A 35 -6.04 24.90 -8.97
C TYR A 35 -6.66 26.11 -9.69
N ASP A 36 -6.71 26.03 -11.02
CA ASP A 36 -7.29 27.04 -11.91
C ASP A 36 -6.68 28.45 -11.77
N VAL A 37 -5.38 28.51 -11.44
CA VAL A 37 -4.64 29.76 -11.33
C VAL A 37 -3.60 29.90 -12.45
N SER A 38 -3.22 31.13 -12.75
CA SER A 38 -2.15 31.40 -13.71
C SER A 38 -0.80 30.90 -13.20
N LEU A 39 0.12 30.62 -14.12
CA LEU A 39 1.51 30.23 -13.80
C LEU A 39 2.18 31.22 -12.85
N GLU A 40 1.94 32.52 -13.02
CA GLU A 40 2.49 33.59 -12.19
C GLU A 40 2.01 33.47 -10.73
N VAL A 41 0.69 33.28 -10.52
CA VAL A 41 0.09 33.11 -9.20
C VAL A 41 0.58 31.84 -8.55
N ALA A 42 0.62 30.73 -9.29
CA ALA A 42 1.12 29.44 -8.78
C ALA A 42 2.61 29.53 -8.40
N THR A 43 3.44 30.23 -9.19
CA THR A 43 4.87 30.44 -8.90
C THR A 43 5.04 31.23 -7.61
N ARG A 44 4.34 32.35 -7.46
CA ARG A 44 4.39 33.16 -6.25
C ARG A 44 3.97 32.37 -5.01
N THR A 45 2.87 31.64 -5.09
CA THR A 45 2.38 30.80 -3.97
C THR A 45 3.38 29.71 -3.62
N LYS A 46 3.96 29.04 -4.61
CA LYS A 46 5.01 28.04 -4.41
C LYS A 46 6.21 28.66 -3.69
N ASP A 47 6.72 29.81 -4.12
CA ASP A 47 7.91 30.43 -3.55
C ASP A 47 7.68 30.87 -2.10
N LEU A 48 6.51 31.43 -1.79
CA LEU A 48 6.12 31.76 -0.42
C LEU A 48 6.00 30.52 0.46
N LEU A 49 5.33 29.47 -0.03
CA LEU A 49 5.13 28.21 0.70
C LEU A 49 6.45 27.52 0.99
N THR A 50 7.32 27.37 -0.03
CA THR A 50 8.60 26.64 0.09
C THR A 50 9.62 27.33 0.99
N ALA A 51 9.46 28.64 1.23
CA ALA A 51 10.29 29.41 2.17
C ALA A 51 9.94 29.15 3.66
N THR A 52 8.84 28.44 3.96
CA THR A 52 8.39 28.23 5.34
C THR A 52 9.02 26.98 5.98
N LYS A 53 9.17 27.04 7.30
CA LYS A 53 9.67 25.88 8.09
C LYS A 53 8.66 24.76 8.11
N GLU A 54 7.38 25.08 8.15
CA GLU A 54 6.24 24.15 8.13
C GLU A 54 6.24 23.32 6.85
N TYR A 55 6.45 23.95 5.69
CA TYR A 55 6.58 23.23 4.43
C TYR A 55 7.80 22.29 4.45
N THR A 56 8.96 22.79 4.86
CA THR A 56 10.19 22.00 4.91
C THR A 56 10.01 20.76 5.79
N ALA A 57 9.42 20.92 6.98
CA ALA A 57 9.16 19.82 7.91
C ALA A 57 8.15 18.81 7.34
N THR A 58 7.06 19.30 6.73
CA THR A 58 6.02 18.44 6.17
C THR A 58 6.52 17.70 4.93
N ASN A 59 7.25 18.39 4.05
CA ASN A 59 7.83 17.80 2.85
C ASN A 59 8.86 16.71 3.18
N ALA A 60 9.70 16.90 4.21
CA ALA A 60 10.63 15.89 4.69
C ALA A 60 9.92 14.65 5.24
N ARG A 61 8.83 14.81 6.00
CA ARG A 61 7.99 13.69 6.49
C ARG A 61 7.33 12.90 5.35
N GLN A 62 7.06 13.55 4.23
CA GLN A 62 6.44 12.93 3.05
C GLN A 62 7.48 12.55 1.96
N ASN A 63 8.72 12.29 2.33
CA ASN A 63 9.79 11.86 1.40
C ASN A 63 9.92 12.77 0.16
N ASN A 64 9.84 14.07 0.35
CA ASN A 64 9.91 15.10 -0.71
C ASN A 64 8.77 15.05 -1.76
N ARG A 65 7.66 14.39 -1.44
CA ARG A 65 6.52 14.24 -2.35
C ARG A 65 5.87 15.58 -2.71
N LEU A 66 5.75 16.51 -1.74
CA LEU A 66 5.16 17.84 -1.99
C LEU A 66 6.00 18.63 -2.99
N ARG A 67 7.33 18.60 -2.86
CA ARG A 67 8.26 19.25 -3.79
C ARG A 67 8.15 18.69 -5.20
N ALA A 68 8.09 17.36 -5.32
CA ALA A 68 7.93 16.69 -6.62
C ALA A 68 6.60 17.06 -7.30
N ALA A 69 5.50 17.09 -6.53
CA ALA A 69 4.18 17.46 -7.04
C ALA A 69 4.13 18.92 -7.51
N LEU A 70 4.65 19.86 -6.72
CA LEU A 70 4.74 21.27 -7.12
C LEU A 70 5.57 21.48 -8.38
N ALA A 71 6.72 20.80 -8.50
CA ALA A 71 7.56 20.88 -9.70
C ALA A 71 6.81 20.39 -10.95
N LYS A 72 6.09 19.29 -10.85
CA LYS A 72 5.26 18.75 -11.93
C LYS A 72 4.07 19.63 -12.27
N TYR A 73 3.43 20.22 -11.27
CA TYR A 73 2.32 21.15 -11.47
C TYR A 73 2.77 22.43 -12.17
N MET A 74 3.91 23.00 -11.78
CA MET A 74 4.51 24.17 -12.47
C MET A 74 4.86 23.85 -13.92
N GLN A 75 5.39 22.68 -14.21
CA GLN A 75 5.65 22.20 -15.56
C GLN A 75 4.35 22.13 -16.39
N TYR A 76 3.26 21.64 -15.80
CA TYR A 76 1.94 21.59 -16.44
C TYR A 76 1.43 22.99 -16.81
N LEU A 77 1.49 23.93 -15.88
CA LEU A 77 1.05 25.31 -16.11
C LEU A 77 1.93 26.09 -17.09
N SER A 78 3.18 25.65 -17.33
CA SER A 78 4.10 26.30 -18.27
C SER A 78 3.91 25.88 -19.72
N VAL A 79 3.05 24.89 -19.99
CA VAL A 79 2.73 24.47 -21.38
C VAL A 79 1.81 25.54 -22.01
N PRO A 80 2.16 26.14 -23.16
CA PRO A 80 1.33 27.15 -23.81
C PRO A 80 -0.07 26.61 -24.16
N GLU A 81 -1.11 27.41 -23.92
CA GLU A 81 -2.54 27.07 -24.14
C GLU A 81 -2.95 26.76 -25.60
N SER A 82 -2.02 26.58 -26.53
CA SER A 82 -2.35 26.39 -27.94
C SER A 82 -2.99 25.02 -28.28
N THR A 83 -3.27 24.17 -27.30
CA THR A 83 -3.92 22.85 -27.52
C THR A 83 -5.04 22.50 -26.56
N SER A 84 -5.52 23.47 -25.76
CA SER A 84 -6.58 23.21 -24.77
C SER A 84 -7.94 23.75 -25.26
N THR A 85 -8.83 22.86 -25.67
CA THR A 85 -10.24 23.17 -25.92
C THR A 85 -10.95 23.49 -24.60
N LYS A 86 -11.40 24.74 -24.45
CA LYS A 86 -12.25 25.21 -23.34
C LYS A 86 -13.47 24.30 -23.17
N LYS A 87 -13.68 23.76 -21.97
CA LYS A 87 -14.95 23.20 -21.54
C LYS A 87 -15.77 24.26 -20.82
N GLU A 88 -16.92 24.58 -21.36
CA GLU A 88 -17.99 25.36 -20.72
C GLU A 88 -18.65 24.60 -19.56
N PRO A 89 -19.32 25.29 -18.62
CA PRO A 89 -19.83 24.69 -17.39
C PRO A 89 -21.06 23.81 -17.66
N ILE A 90 -21.10 22.67 -17.01
CA ILE A 90 -22.12 21.62 -17.16
C ILE A 90 -23.40 22.03 -16.44
N ALA A 91 -24.44 22.32 -17.22
CA ALA A 91 -25.82 22.30 -16.76
C ALA A 91 -26.44 20.93 -17.10
N SER A 92 -27.17 20.40 -16.11
CA SER A 92 -28.13 19.28 -16.07
C SER A 92 -28.40 18.43 -17.33
N LYS A 93 -28.42 17.11 -17.13
CA LYS A 93 -28.85 16.01 -18.04
C LYS A 93 -30.14 16.33 -18.82
N PRO A 94 -30.23 15.87 -20.08
CA PRO A 94 -30.85 14.58 -20.34
C PRO A 94 -30.32 13.79 -21.58
N VAL A 95 -30.65 12.49 -21.56
CA VAL A 95 -30.92 11.55 -22.68
C VAL A 95 -29.77 11.14 -23.62
N ALA A 96 -29.56 9.84 -23.64
CA ALA A 96 -28.67 9.08 -24.49
C ALA A 96 -28.80 9.43 -26.01
N THR A 97 -27.65 9.70 -26.60
CA THR A 97 -27.45 9.67 -28.06
C THR A 97 -26.22 8.78 -28.36
N PRO A 98 -26.20 8.07 -29.51
CA PRO A 98 -25.33 6.92 -29.72
C PRO A 98 -23.84 7.24 -29.66
N MET A 99 -23.08 6.35 -29.03
CA MET A 99 -21.61 6.32 -29.02
C MET A 99 -21.05 6.56 -30.40
N GLN A 100 -20.36 7.69 -30.61
CA GLN A 100 -19.38 7.80 -31.68
C GLN A 100 -18.24 6.81 -31.40
N ALA A 101 -17.95 6.00 -32.40
CA ALA A 101 -16.82 5.08 -32.38
C ALA A 101 -15.52 5.82 -32.01
N PRO A 102 -14.60 5.17 -31.23
CA PRO A 102 -13.31 5.75 -30.93
C PRO A 102 -12.58 6.08 -32.24
N ALA A 103 -11.91 7.24 -32.26
CA ALA A 103 -11.09 7.65 -33.39
C ALA A 103 -10.19 6.50 -33.79
N VAL A 104 -10.29 6.07 -35.04
CA VAL A 104 -9.42 5.05 -35.64
C VAL A 104 -8.01 5.61 -35.61
N ILE A 105 -7.19 5.13 -34.64
CA ILE A 105 -5.76 5.37 -34.62
C ILE A 105 -5.23 4.71 -35.89
N SER A 106 -4.70 5.49 -36.82
CA SER A 106 -4.11 4.96 -38.05
C SER A 106 -3.02 3.95 -37.65
N PRO A 107 -3.03 2.72 -38.18
CA PRO A 107 -2.01 1.73 -37.85
C PRO A 107 -0.64 2.31 -38.16
N VAL A 108 0.30 2.15 -37.23
CA VAL A 108 1.70 2.54 -37.42
C VAL A 108 2.23 1.91 -38.72
N SER A 109 2.88 2.70 -39.56
CA SER A 109 3.34 2.18 -40.85
C SER A 109 4.40 1.08 -40.64
N GLN A 110 4.32 0.02 -41.39
CA GLN A 110 5.30 -1.07 -41.41
C GLN A 110 6.73 -0.57 -41.77
N GLU A 111 6.80 0.50 -42.51
CA GLU A 111 8.06 1.17 -42.86
C GLU A 111 8.71 1.78 -41.60
N LEU A 112 7.95 2.52 -40.80
CA LEU A 112 8.46 3.11 -39.55
C LEU A 112 8.92 2.03 -38.57
N ILE A 113 8.17 0.91 -38.46
CA ILE A 113 8.61 -0.22 -37.61
C ILE A 113 9.96 -0.76 -38.09
N ARG A 114 10.17 -0.96 -39.39
CA ARG A 114 11.44 -1.42 -39.94
C ARG A 114 12.58 -0.43 -39.73
N ASP A 115 12.33 0.87 -39.88
CA ASP A 115 13.31 1.90 -39.62
C ASP A 115 13.75 1.91 -38.15
N VAL A 116 12.79 1.77 -37.23
CA VAL A 116 13.06 1.63 -35.78
C VAL A 116 13.87 0.37 -35.51
N GLU A 117 13.47 -0.80 -36.04
CA GLU A 117 14.18 -2.07 -35.88
C GLU A 117 15.62 -1.96 -36.38
N LYS A 118 15.83 -1.35 -37.53
CA LYS A 118 17.17 -1.16 -38.11
C LYS A 118 18.06 -0.31 -37.20
N VAL A 119 17.58 0.85 -36.75
CA VAL A 119 18.36 1.73 -35.88
C VAL A 119 18.69 1.04 -34.55
N VAL A 120 17.76 0.25 -33.98
CA VAL A 120 18.01 -0.51 -32.76
C VAL A 120 19.01 -1.65 -33.00
N LEU A 121 18.92 -2.36 -34.12
CA LEU A 121 19.87 -3.42 -34.49
C LEU A 121 21.28 -2.87 -34.65
N ASP A 122 21.45 -1.70 -35.29
CA ASP A 122 22.75 -1.06 -35.48
C ASP A 122 23.47 -0.67 -34.18
N THR A 123 22.79 -0.71 -33.03
CA THR A 123 23.37 -0.45 -31.69
C THR A 123 23.90 -1.68 -30.98
N ASP A 124 23.65 -2.86 -31.55
CA ASP A 124 24.09 -4.15 -31.03
C ASP A 124 23.79 -4.30 -29.53
N LEU A 125 24.65 -4.95 -28.74
CA LEU A 125 24.53 -5.17 -27.30
C LEU A 125 24.65 -3.90 -26.44
N ASP A 126 25.06 -2.76 -27.03
CA ASP A 126 25.05 -1.47 -26.30
C ASP A 126 23.63 -0.99 -25.99
N GLY A 127 22.68 -1.38 -26.83
CA GLY A 127 21.29 -0.94 -26.76
C GLY A 127 21.12 0.57 -26.88
N ILE A 128 19.94 1.07 -27.13
CA ILE A 128 19.65 2.49 -27.28
C ILE A 128 18.56 2.96 -26.30
N ALA A 129 18.75 4.10 -25.65
CA ALA A 129 17.65 4.71 -24.89
C ALA A 129 16.57 5.24 -25.85
N LEU A 130 15.31 5.18 -25.44
CA LEU A 130 14.20 5.65 -26.26
C LEU A 130 14.35 7.16 -26.61
N SER A 131 14.91 7.97 -25.69
CA SER A 131 15.23 9.39 -25.93
C SER A 131 16.21 9.60 -27.07
N ASP A 132 17.20 8.71 -27.18
CA ASP A 132 18.25 8.81 -28.21
C ASP A 132 17.75 8.32 -29.57
N LEU A 133 16.77 7.41 -29.56
CA LEU A 133 16.11 6.93 -30.77
C LEU A 133 15.28 8.05 -31.43
N TYR A 134 14.64 8.94 -30.66
CA TYR A 134 13.92 10.09 -31.21
C TYR A 134 14.79 11.03 -32.04
N GLY A 135 16.06 11.16 -31.68
CA GLY A 135 17.00 11.97 -32.46
C GLY A 135 17.50 11.34 -33.77
N LYS A 136 17.28 10.04 -33.96
CA LYS A 136 17.79 9.27 -35.12
C LYS A 136 16.74 8.98 -36.18
N ILE A 137 15.47 9.13 -35.88
CA ILE A 137 14.34 8.78 -36.76
C ILE A 137 13.49 10.01 -37.03
N HIS A 138 13.22 10.31 -38.31
CA HIS A 138 12.38 11.43 -38.72
C HIS A 138 10.88 11.11 -38.59
N ALA A 139 10.41 10.96 -37.36
CA ALA A 139 9.01 10.77 -37.06
C ALA A 139 8.68 11.43 -35.69
N SER A 140 7.40 11.55 -35.35
CA SER A 140 7.02 12.07 -34.02
C SER A 140 7.39 11.06 -32.92
N ASP A 141 7.73 11.56 -31.73
CA ASP A 141 8.04 10.73 -30.57
C ASP A 141 6.93 9.71 -30.26
N TYR A 142 5.68 10.12 -30.47
CA TYR A 142 4.53 9.22 -30.31
C TYR A 142 4.55 8.07 -31.33
N ALA A 143 4.78 8.38 -32.62
CA ALA A 143 4.82 7.35 -33.66
C ALA A 143 6.00 6.38 -33.44
N ILE A 144 7.15 6.87 -33.00
CA ILE A 144 8.31 6.03 -32.66
C ILE A 144 7.98 5.10 -31.49
N ARG A 145 7.33 5.60 -30.42
CA ARG A 145 6.88 4.76 -29.30
C ARG A 145 5.92 3.65 -29.74
N GLU A 146 4.95 4.00 -30.57
CA GLU A 146 4.01 3.04 -31.11
C GLU A 146 4.72 2.00 -31.98
N ALA A 147 5.72 2.39 -32.81
CA ALA A 147 6.52 1.49 -33.60
C ALA A 147 7.34 0.52 -32.73
N VAL A 148 7.98 1.01 -31.68
CA VAL A 148 8.69 0.18 -30.68
C VAL A 148 7.73 -0.80 -30.01
N SER A 149 6.54 -0.34 -29.63
CA SER A 149 5.52 -1.19 -29.00
C SER A 149 5.01 -2.26 -29.95
N ALA A 150 4.82 -1.92 -31.24
CA ALA A 150 4.30 -2.83 -32.26
C ALA A 150 5.33 -3.85 -32.76
N SER A 151 6.64 -3.56 -32.65
CA SER A 151 7.67 -4.50 -33.07
C SER A 151 7.80 -5.67 -32.11
N SER A 152 7.67 -6.90 -32.61
CA SER A 152 7.94 -8.13 -31.85
C SER A 152 9.44 -8.40 -31.65
N LYS A 153 10.32 -7.68 -32.38
CA LYS A 153 11.77 -7.90 -32.36
C LYS A 153 12.55 -7.01 -31.41
N ILE A 154 11.89 -6.01 -30.81
CA ILE A 154 12.53 -5.06 -29.91
C ILE A 154 12.16 -5.39 -28.47
N ALA A 155 13.16 -5.80 -27.69
CA ALA A 155 13.07 -5.96 -26.24
C ALA A 155 13.47 -4.67 -25.52
N SER A 156 12.75 -4.30 -24.46
CA SER A 156 13.12 -3.19 -23.59
C SER A 156 13.64 -3.74 -22.27
N LEU A 157 14.96 -3.66 -22.04
CA LEU A 157 15.63 -4.17 -20.85
C LEU A 157 16.24 -3.02 -20.06
N ALA A 158 15.80 -2.86 -18.81
CA ALA A 158 16.31 -1.82 -17.90
C ALA A 158 16.31 -0.39 -18.50
N GLY A 159 15.33 -0.09 -19.35
CA GLY A 159 15.16 1.24 -19.96
C GLY A 159 15.92 1.46 -21.28
N LYS A 160 16.65 0.48 -21.77
CA LYS A 160 17.25 0.46 -23.12
C LYS A 160 16.51 -0.50 -24.04
N LEU A 161 16.56 -0.21 -25.33
CA LEU A 161 15.99 -1.01 -26.42
C LEU A 161 17.08 -1.85 -27.07
N TYR A 162 16.78 -3.11 -27.29
CA TYR A 162 17.66 -4.10 -27.93
C TYR A 162 16.87 -4.82 -29.02
N HIS A 163 17.55 -5.13 -30.12
CA HIS A 163 16.96 -6.01 -31.14
C HIS A 163 17.26 -7.46 -30.80
N GLU A 164 16.32 -8.39 -30.98
CA GLU A 164 16.50 -9.81 -30.67
C GLU A 164 17.72 -10.42 -31.34
N HIS A 165 18.05 -10.01 -32.60
CA HIS A 165 19.21 -10.51 -33.35
C HIS A 165 20.56 -9.94 -32.87
N ALA A 166 20.56 -8.99 -31.92
CA ALA A 166 21.79 -8.55 -31.27
C ALA A 166 22.26 -9.52 -30.18
N PHE A 167 21.34 -10.34 -29.66
CA PHE A 167 21.66 -11.32 -28.62
C PHE A 167 22.34 -12.56 -29.24
N VAL A 168 23.40 -13.03 -28.58
CA VAL A 168 24.06 -14.28 -28.91
C VAL A 168 23.18 -15.45 -28.46
N ASP A 169 23.01 -16.45 -29.31
CA ASP A 169 22.21 -17.67 -29.04
C ASP A 169 20.78 -17.37 -28.59
N TRP A 170 20.11 -16.39 -29.22
CA TRP A 170 18.77 -15.92 -28.85
C TRP A 170 17.74 -17.05 -28.75
N ASP A 171 17.63 -17.91 -29.77
CA ASP A 171 16.60 -18.96 -29.81
C ASP A 171 16.82 -20.01 -28.72
N ASP A 172 18.05 -20.38 -28.46
CA ASP A 172 18.41 -21.31 -27.38
C ASP A 172 18.16 -20.66 -26.02
N GLY A 173 18.51 -19.39 -25.84
CA GLY A 173 18.25 -18.61 -24.63
C GLY A 173 16.77 -18.46 -24.34
N ALA A 174 15.96 -18.16 -25.35
CA ALA A 174 14.50 -18.06 -25.22
C ALA A 174 13.87 -19.40 -24.83
N SER A 175 14.31 -20.50 -25.46
CA SER A 175 13.84 -21.86 -25.13
C SER A 175 14.21 -22.28 -23.71
N GLN A 176 15.43 -22.00 -23.27
CA GLN A 176 15.86 -22.28 -21.90
C GLN A 176 15.08 -21.43 -20.89
N MET A 177 14.84 -20.14 -21.16
CA MET A 177 14.05 -19.25 -20.31
C MET A 177 12.62 -19.77 -20.15
N GLU A 178 12.01 -20.26 -21.24
CA GLU A 178 10.68 -20.90 -21.20
C GLU A 178 10.66 -22.09 -20.25
N GLN A 179 11.61 -23.02 -20.42
CA GLN A 179 11.68 -24.22 -19.59
C GLN A 179 11.88 -23.90 -18.09
N LEU A 180 12.74 -22.93 -17.79
CA LEU A 180 13.00 -22.50 -16.42
C LEU A 180 11.77 -21.84 -15.80
N LEU A 181 11.11 -20.94 -16.55
CA LEU A 181 9.92 -20.27 -16.06
C LEU A 181 8.77 -21.25 -15.83
N GLU A 182 8.55 -22.23 -16.74
CA GLU A 182 7.55 -23.29 -16.55
C GLU A 182 7.82 -24.11 -15.29
N LYS A 183 9.07 -24.56 -15.10
CA LYS A 183 9.49 -25.31 -13.93
C LYS A 183 9.24 -24.55 -12.63
N LEU A 184 9.51 -23.24 -12.64
CA LEU A 184 9.23 -22.37 -11.49
C LEU A 184 7.74 -22.19 -11.28
N MET A 185 6.96 -21.98 -12.35
CA MET A 185 5.51 -21.87 -12.29
C MET A 185 4.84 -23.14 -11.74
N GLU A 186 5.33 -24.31 -12.13
CA GLU A 186 4.84 -25.58 -11.58
C GLU A 186 5.19 -25.73 -10.10
N ARG A 187 6.43 -25.43 -9.74
CA ARG A 187 6.90 -25.52 -8.34
C ARG A 187 6.15 -24.57 -7.40
N ASN A 188 5.84 -23.37 -7.84
CA ASN A 188 5.24 -22.30 -7.05
C ASN A 188 3.75 -22.11 -7.34
N ASP A 189 3.14 -23.11 -7.97
CA ASP A 189 1.72 -23.09 -8.27
C ASP A 189 1.26 -21.85 -9.06
N GLY A 190 2.02 -21.52 -10.11
CA GLY A 190 1.67 -20.48 -11.07
C GLY A 190 2.12 -19.06 -10.74
N TYR A 191 3.07 -18.91 -9.82
CA TYR A 191 3.61 -17.62 -9.42
C TYR A 191 5.13 -17.62 -9.33
N VAL A 192 5.80 -16.57 -9.82
CA VAL A 192 7.27 -16.42 -9.74
C VAL A 192 7.63 -14.95 -9.46
N SER A 193 8.57 -14.71 -8.53
CA SER A 193 9.15 -13.39 -8.34
C SER A 193 10.30 -13.13 -9.32
N ASP A 194 10.56 -11.84 -9.61
CA ASP A 194 11.71 -11.43 -10.43
C ASP A 194 13.05 -11.93 -9.87
N THR A 195 13.19 -11.85 -8.55
CA THR A 195 14.40 -12.30 -7.83
C THR A 195 14.59 -13.80 -7.97
N GLN A 196 13.53 -14.58 -7.80
CA GLN A 196 13.58 -16.04 -7.93
C GLN A 196 13.90 -16.45 -9.37
N LEU A 197 13.24 -15.83 -10.36
CA LEU A 197 13.56 -16.08 -11.77
C LEU A 197 15.02 -15.77 -12.05
N TYR A 198 15.53 -14.63 -11.59
CA TYR A 198 16.92 -14.23 -11.80
C TYR A 198 17.91 -15.21 -11.19
N GLU A 199 17.69 -15.68 -9.97
CA GLU A 199 18.57 -16.66 -9.32
C GLU A 199 18.63 -17.98 -10.11
N TYR A 200 17.49 -18.47 -10.59
CA TYR A 200 17.44 -19.70 -11.39
C TYR A 200 18.08 -19.51 -12.77
N VAL A 201 17.77 -18.43 -13.47
CA VAL A 201 18.36 -18.11 -14.76
C VAL A 201 19.86 -17.90 -14.64
N ARG A 202 20.31 -17.25 -13.56
CA ARG A 202 21.76 -17.10 -13.29
C ARG A 202 22.46 -18.43 -13.03
N ALA A 203 21.81 -19.37 -12.37
CA ALA A 203 22.36 -20.68 -12.07
C ALA A 203 22.48 -21.56 -13.34
N GLU A 204 21.45 -21.55 -14.18
CA GLU A 204 21.31 -22.47 -15.31
C GLU A 204 21.76 -21.87 -16.67
N MET A 205 21.70 -20.53 -16.83
CA MET A 205 21.97 -19.81 -18.08
C MET A 205 23.07 -18.75 -17.93
N GLN A 206 24.06 -18.98 -17.07
CA GLN A 206 25.11 -17.99 -16.79
C GLN A 206 25.88 -17.55 -18.04
N MET A 207 26.17 -18.44 -18.97
CA MET A 207 26.85 -18.10 -20.21
C MET A 207 26.00 -17.14 -21.05
N PHE A 208 24.74 -17.48 -21.30
CA PHE A 208 23.82 -16.63 -22.04
C PHE A 208 23.71 -15.23 -21.41
N LEU A 209 23.59 -15.13 -20.08
CA LEU A 209 23.54 -13.83 -19.40
C LEU A 209 24.82 -13.00 -19.59
N ASN A 210 25.98 -13.64 -19.43
CA ASN A 210 27.29 -12.97 -19.56
C ASN A 210 27.56 -12.51 -20.99
N ASP A 211 27.28 -13.37 -21.96
CA ASP A 211 27.54 -13.07 -23.39
C ASP A 211 26.64 -11.96 -23.92
N ASN A 212 25.49 -11.77 -23.29
CA ASN A 212 24.47 -10.76 -23.63
C ASN A 212 24.43 -9.55 -22.68
N GLY A 213 25.35 -9.45 -21.72
CA GLY A 213 25.42 -8.32 -20.78
C GLY A 213 24.22 -8.19 -19.84
N ILE A 214 23.47 -9.28 -19.60
CA ILE A 214 22.27 -9.31 -18.72
C ILE A 214 22.72 -9.55 -17.29
N SER A 215 22.72 -8.51 -16.44
CA SER A 215 23.38 -8.53 -15.14
C SER A 215 22.44 -8.30 -13.93
N SER A 216 21.14 -8.13 -14.15
CA SER A 216 20.22 -7.81 -13.06
C SER A 216 18.88 -8.54 -13.16
N SER A 217 18.17 -8.70 -12.02
CA SER A 217 16.83 -9.27 -11.98
C SER A 217 15.84 -8.49 -12.86
N ALA A 218 15.98 -7.15 -12.91
CA ALA A 218 15.15 -6.31 -13.75
C ALA A 218 15.33 -6.62 -15.23
N MET A 219 16.55 -6.84 -15.70
CA MET A 219 16.82 -7.20 -17.11
C MET A 219 16.25 -8.58 -17.45
N VAL A 220 16.40 -9.56 -16.56
CA VAL A 220 15.83 -10.91 -16.75
C VAL A 220 14.32 -10.86 -16.76
N TYR A 221 13.71 -10.09 -15.86
CA TYR A 221 12.28 -9.88 -15.83
C TYR A 221 11.75 -9.23 -17.11
N ASP A 222 12.42 -8.16 -17.57
CA ASP A 222 12.06 -7.46 -18.82
C ASP A 222 12.22 -8.37 -20.04
N LEU A 223 13.26 -9.25 -20.05
CA LEU A 223 13.46 -10.24 -21.11
C LEU A 223 12.32 -11.28 -21.12
N ALA A 224 12.00 -11.85 -19.98
CA ALA A 224 10.89 -12.79 -19.85
C ALA A 224 9.55 -12.12 -20.25
N ARG A 225 9.36 -10.86 -19.89
CA ARG A 225 8.21 -10.07 -20.28
C ARG A 225 8.14 -9.88 -21.79
N HIS A 226 9.25 -9.58 -22.44
CA HIS A 226 9.30 -9.49 -23.90
C HIS A 226 8.85 -10.79 -24.55
N LEU A 227 9.41 -11.93 -24.12
CA LEU A 227 9.11 -13.25 -24.67
C LEU A 227 7.64 -13.66 -24.45
N PHE A 228 7.11 -13.51 -23.24
CA PHE A 228 5.87 -14.14 -22.84
C PHE A 228 4.66 -13.19 -22.69
N GLU A 229 4.86 -11.88 -22.61
CA GLU A 229 3.76 -10.91 -22.66
C GLU A 229 3.64 -10.28 -24.04
N LYS A 230 4.75 -9.86 -24.65
CA LYS A 230 4.75 -9.12 -25.91
C LYS A 230 4.71 -10.04 -27.14
N VAL A 231 5.63 -11.02 -27.20
CA VAL A 231 5.77 -11.91 -28.35
C VAL A 231 4.83 -13.10 -28.25
N GLY A 232 4.56 -13.62 -27.06
CA GLY A 232 3.80 -14.84 -26.85
C GLY A 232 4.56 -16.07 -27.36
N TYR A 233 5.82 -16.21 -26.92
CA TYR A 233 6.74 -17.24 -27.38
C TYR A 233 6.13 -18.64 -27.25
N HIS A 234 6.13 -19.42 -28.32
CA HIS A 234 5.45 -20.70 -28.45
C HIS A 234 3.97 -20.70 -28.03
N GLY A 235 3.27 -19.55 -28.17
CA GLY A 235 1.87 -19.39 -27.79
C GLY A 235 1.64 -19.31 -26.29
N LYS A 236 2.70 -19.16 -25.48
CA LYS A 236 2.61 -19.01 -24.03
C LYS A 236 2.49 -17.55 -23.64
N HIS A 237 1.55 -17.26 -22.77
CA HIS A 237 1.32 -15.93 -22.22
C HIS A 237 1.25 -15.98 -20.71
N TYR A 238 2.04 -15.12 -20.09
CA TYR A 238 2.03 -14.88 -18.64
C TYR A 238 1.64 -13.45 -18.33
N SER A 239 1.19 -13.20 -17.13
CA SER A 239 0.91 -11.85 -16.63
C SER A 239 2.11 -11.32 -15.85
N PHE A 240 2.51 -10.09 -16.17
CA PHE A 240 3.64 -9.40 -15.55
C PHE A 240 3.12 -8.21 -14.75
N SER A 241 3.26 -8.25 -13.41
CA SER A 241 2.71 -7.24 -12.50
C SER A 241 3.80 -6.55 -11.69
N ASN A 242 3.67 -5.22 -11.54
CA ASN A 242 4.51 -4.40 -10.65
C ASN A 242 6.03 -4.51 -10.85
N LYS A 243 6.50 -4.98 -12.02
CA LYS A 243 7.92 -5.22 -12.34
C LYS A 243 8.63 -6.20 -11.41
N THR A 244 7.90 -7.00 -10.68
CA THR A 244 8.44 -7.93 -9.68
C THR A 244 7.76 -9.29 -9.67
N HIS A 245 6.64 -9.47 -10.40
CA HIS A 245 5.81 -10.65 -10.31
C HIS A 245 5.40 -11.15 -11.68
N ILE A 246 5.48 -12.46 -11.86
CA ILE A 246 5.03 -13.17 -13.05
C ILE A 246 4.02 -14.23 -12.60
N SER A 247 2.86 -14.31 -13.25
CA SER A 247 1.84 -15.30 -12.95
C SER A 247 1.25 -15.92 -14.21
N ARG A 248 0.69 -17.12 -14.08
CA ARG A 248 -0.15 -17.69 -15.16
C ARG A 248 -1.36 -16.78 -15.36
N GLY A 249 -1.64 -16.42 -16.61
CA GLY A 249 -2.84 -15.67 -16.96
C GLY A 249 -4.11 -16.50 -16.74
N GLY A 250 -5.23 -15.86 -16.45
CA GLY A 250 -6.53 -16.48 -16.23
C GLY A 250 -7.37 -15.74 -15.19
N ASP A 251 -8.52 -16.31 -14.81
CA ASP A 251 -9.45 -15.74 -13.84
C ASP A 251 -8.84 -15.58 -12.42
N ASP A 252 -7.81 -16.39 -12.11
CA ASP A 252 -7.06 -16.34 -10.84
C ASP A 252 -5.76 -15.52 -10.95
N GLN A 253 -5.78 -14.42 -11.66
CA GLN A 253 -4.61 -13.60 -11.88
C GLN A 253 -4.04 -13.05 -10.57
N ILE A 254 -2.85 -13.53 -10.19
CA ILE A 254 -2.11 -13.03 -9.03
C ILE A 254 -1.39 -11.73 -9.43
N GLY A 255 -1.94 -10.60 -9.01
CA GLY A 255 -1.39 -9.27 -9.32
C GLY A 255 -0.49 -8.68 -8.22
N SER A 256 -0.50 -9.26 -7.01
CA SER A 256 0.19 -8.71 -5.86
C SER A 256 0.57 -9.78 -4.84
N VAL A 257 1.50 -9.45 -3.93
CA VAL A 257 1.83 -10.29 -2.76
C VAL A 257 0.60 -10.58 -1.92
N LEU A 258 -0.33 -9.62 -1.81
CA LEU A 258 -1.58 -9.80 -1.08
C LEU A 258 -2.46 -10.89 -1.69
N ASP A 259 -2.47 -11.04 -3.02
CA ASP A 259 -3.23 -12.10 -3.68
C ASP A 259 -2.63 -13.49 -3.41
N VAL A 260 -1.29 -13.57 -3.34
CA VAL A 260 -0.59 -14.80 -2.90
C VAL A 260 -0.96 -15.15 -1.47
N MET A 261 -0.99 -14.18 -0.57
CA MET A 261 -1.40 -14.39 0.82
C MET A 261 -2.86 -14.83 0.94
N ARG A 262 -3.76 -14.20 0.18
CA ARG A 262 -5.20 -14.58 0.13
C ARG A 262 -5.39 -16.01 -0.36
N ARG A 263 -4.64 -16.40 -1.38
CA ARG A 263 -4.68 -17.76 -1.90
C ARG A 263 -4.22 -18.77 -0.85
N TYR A 264 -3.04 -18.53 -0.26
CA TYR A 264 -2.56 -19.37 0.86
C TYR A 264 -3.63 -19.50 1.97
N ALA A 265 -4.24 -18.37 2.37
CA ALA A 265 -5.27 -18.36 3.39
C ALA A 265 -6.51 -19.20 3.02
N ARG A 266 -6.94 -19.18 1.76
CA ARG A 266 -8.06 -20.01 1.29
C ARG A 266 -7.73 -21.50 1.35
N GLU A 267 -6.48 -21.88 1.05
CA GLU A 267 -6.01 -23.27 1.15
C GLU A 267 -5.95 -23.74 2.61
N GLN A 268 -5.87 -22.81 3.58
CA GLN A 268 -5.87 -23.07 5.00
C GLN A 268 -7.26 -22.83 5.66
N ASP A 269 -8.35 -22.94 4.92
CA ASP A 269 -9.73 -22.67 5.41
C ASP A 269 -9.90 -21.31 6.07
N GLY A 270 -9.10 -20.33 5.65
CA GLY A 270 -9.15 -18.95 6.11
C GLY A 270 -8.57 -18.68 7.50
N MET A 271 -7.93 -19.66 8.14
CA MET A 271 -7.25 -19.48 9.42
C MET A 271 -5.89 -20.20 9.42
N PHE A 272 -4.82 -19.52 9.81
CA PHE A 272 -3.46 -20.07 9.73
C PHE A 272 -2.50 -19.38 10.72
N VAL A 273 -1.38 -20.02 10.97
CA VAL A 273 -0.29 -19.46 11.78
C VAL A 273 0.53 -18.50 10.93
N GLU A 274 0.86 -17.32 11.48
CA GLU A 274 1.61 -16.27 10.75
C GLU A 274 2.98 -16.76 10.27
N GLU A 275 3.68 -17.57 11.07
CA GLU A 275 4.99 -18.13 10.72
C GLU A 275 4.91 -19.08 9.51
N ASP A 276 3.85 -19.86 9.39
CA ASP A 276 3.64 -20.76 8.26
C ASP A 276 3.44 -19.97 6.96
N LEU A 277 2.72 -18.84 7.04
CA LEU A 277 2.61 -17.92 5.91
C LEU A 277 3.96 -17.31 5.54
N ILE A 278 4.76 -16.88 6.53
CA ILE A 278 6.11 -16.34 6.29
C ILE A 278 6.95 -17.36 5.55
N GLN A 279 6.96 -18.59 6.02
CA GLN A 279 7.73 -19.67 5.41
C GLN A 279 7.26 -19.99 3.98
N TYR A 280 5.94 -20.03 3.77
CA TYR A 280 5.38 -20.20 2.44
C TYR A 280 5.82 -19.07 1.48
N LEU A 281 5.72 -17.81 1.90
CA LEU A 281 6.12 -16.67 1.08
C LEU A 281 7.63 -16.69 0.74
N GLN A 282 8.47 -17.06 1.69
CA GLN A 282 9.90 -17.22 1.46
C GLN A 282 10.19 -18.34 0.44
N ASN A 283 9.46 -19.45 0.52
CA ASN A 283 9.61 -20.56 -0.41
C ASN A 283 9.24 -20.18 -1.85
N VAL A 284 8.29 -19.27 -2.03
CA VAL A 284 7.94 -18.73 -3.35
C VAL A 284 8.76 -17.48 -3.73
N GLY A 285 9.84 -17.20 -2.99
CA GLY A 285 10.81 -16.14 -3.29
C GLY A 285 10.34 -14.72 -3.00
N LEU A 286 9.36 -14.55 -2.09
CA LEU A 286 8.86 -13.24 -1.69
C LEU A 286 9.57 -12.68 -0.47
N LYS A 287 9.74 -11.35 -0.45
CA LYS A 287 10.32 -10.64 0.71
C LYS A 287 9.26 -10.47 1.79
N THR A 288 9.57 -10.89 3.01
CA THR A 288 8.66 -10.84 4.16
C THR A 288 8.98 -9.71 5.16
N GLY A 289 9.97 -8.85 4.86
CA GLY A 289 10.44 -7.81 5.79
C GLY A 289 9.41 -6.72 6.15
N ASN A 290 8.30 -6.60 5.42
CA ASN A 290 7.18 -5.71 5.73
C ASN A 290 5.85 -6.44 5.59
N LEU A 291 5.77 -7.64 6.18
CA LEU A 291 4.61 -8.52 6.05
C LEU A 291 3.31 -7.85 6.51
N HIS A 292 3.33 -7.20 7.67
CA HIS A 292 2.16 -6.53 8.23
C HIS A 292 1.63 -5.39 7.35
N GLY A 293 2.52 -4.60 6.74
CA GLY A 293 2.13 -3.59 5.77
C GLY A 293 1.56 -4.20 4.48
N GLN A 294 2.10 -5.34 4.05
CA GLN A 294 1.61 -6.06 2.88
C GLN A 294 0.25 -6.70 3.13
N MET A 295 -0.01 -7.21 4.34
CA MET A 295 -1.30 -7.73 4.77
C MET A 295 -2.38 -6.67 4.93
N LYS A 296 -2.01 -5.39 4.94
CA LYS A 296 -2.93 -4.26 5.15
C LYS A 296 -3.77 -4.39 6.43
N LEU A 297 -3.19 -4.92 7.49
CA LEU A 297 -3.87 -5.19 8.76
C LEU A 297 -4.59 -3.97 9.37
N ASN A 298 -4.16 -2.75 9.02
CA ASN A 298 -4.74 -1.50 9.52
C ASN A 298 -5.61 -0.77 8.48
N GLU A 299 -5.66 -1.25 7.24
CA GLU A 299 -6.33 -0.56 6.13
C GLU A 299 -7.61 -1.27 5.70
N GLU A 300 -7.57 -2.60 5.64
CA GLU A 300 -8.66 -3.44 5.14
C GLU A 300 -8.84 -4.68 6.03
N PRO A 301 -10.08 -5.15 6.28
CA PRO A 301 -10.36 -6.32 7.10
C PRO A 301 -10.10 -7.65 6.36
N ILE A 302 -8.97 -7.73 5.65
CA ILE A 302 -8.61 -8.94 4.90
C ILE A 302 -8.08 -10.00 5.85
N PHE A 303 -7.15 -9.61 6.73
CA PHE A 303 -6.59 -10.44 7.78
C PHE A 303 -6.82 -9.81 9.14
N LEU A 304 -7.27 -10.61 10.10
CA LEU A 304 -7.51 -10.20 11.48
C LEU A 304 -6.75 -11.14 12.42
N TYR A 305 -6.28 -10.64 13.55
CA TYR A 305 -5.74 -11.51 14.59
C TYR A 305 -6.86 -12.27 15.30
N TYR A 306 -6.74 -13.58 15.28
CA TYR A 306 -7.58 -14.49 16.07
C TYR A 306 -6.95 -14.78 17.43
N GLN A 307 -5.67 -15.08 17.44
CA GLN A 307 -4.77 -15.25 18.59
C GLN A 307 -3.43 -14.57 18.27
N PRO A 308 -2.50 -14.45 19.23
CA PRO A 308 -1.25 -13.72 19.00
C PRO A 308 -0.51 -14.08 17.70
N ASP A 309 -0.40 -15.34 17.36
CA ASP A 309 0.31 -15.80 16.16
C ASP A 309 -0.61 -16.45 15.13
N VAL A 310 -1.94 -16.32 15.30
CA VAL A 310 -2.94 -16.90 14.41
C VAL A 310 -3.76 -15.81 13.75
N LEU A 311 -3.78 -15.84 12.43
CA LEU A 311 -4.56 -14.95 11.59
C LEU A 311 -5.81 -15.65 11.07
N ILE A 312 -6.88 -14.88 10.89
CA ILE A 312 -8.11 -15.31 10.25
C ILE A 312 -8.49 -14.30 9.16
N THR A 313 -9.04 -14.77 8.05
CA THR A 313 -9.50 -13.86 6.99
C THR A 313 -10.89 -13.30 7.32
N GLY A 314 -11.12 -12.04 6.96
CA GLY A 314 -12.45 -11.43 7.06
C GLY A 314 -13.51 -12.18 6.23
N GLU A 315 -13.10 -12.77 5.09
CA GLU A 315 -13.95 -13.59 4.24
C GLU A 315 -14.47 -14.84 4.95
N SER A 316 -13.61 -15.54 5.69
CA SER A 316 -14.00 -16.76 6.43
C SER A 316 -14.91 -16.49 7.63
N LEU A 317 -14.96 -15.25 8.12
CA LEU A 317 -15.86 -14.83 9.19
C LEU A 317 -17.29 -14.58 8.71
N GLN A 318 -17.53 -14.37 7.42
CA GLN A 318 -18.85 -14.18 6.80
C GLN A 318 -19.75 -13.19 7.55
N LEU A 319 -19.18 -12.08 8.06
CA LEU A 319 -19.90 -11.09 8.87
C LEU A 319 -20.93 -10.35 7.99
N ASN A 320 -22.19 -10.47 8.35
CA ASN A 320 -23.32 -9.82 7.68
C ASN A 320 -24.08 -8.85 8.63
N GLU A 321 -25.02 -8.09 8.09
CA GLU A 321 -25.75 -7.08 8.86
C GLU A 321 -26.51 -7.68 10.06
N ALA A 322 -27.10 -8.88 9.92
CA ALA A 322 -27.78 -9.56 11.02
C ALA A 322 -26.80 -9.98 12.12
N TRP A 323 -25.60 -10.38 11.75
CA TRP A 323 -24.53 -10.68 12.68
C TRP A 323 -24.09 -9.42 13.45
N PHE A 324 -23.85 -8.30 12.74
CA PHE A 324 -23.48 -7.04 13.36
C PHE A 324 -24.54 -6.53 14.33
N ALA A 325 -25.84 -6.64 13.98
CA ALA A 325 -26.93 -6.23 14.85
C ALA A 325 -26.95 -7.03 16.18
N LYS A 326 -26.72 -8.34 16.14
CA LYS A 326 -26.61 -9.18 17.35
C LYS A 326 -25.37 -8.86 18.17
N ALA A 327 -24.23 -8.64 17.50
CA ALA A 327 -22.99 -8.28 18.17
C ALA A 327 -23.11 -6.93 18.87
N GLN A 328 -23.76 -5.95 18.25
CA GLN A 328 -24.05 -4.66 18.86
C GLN A 328 -24.96 -4.81 20.11
N GLN A 329 -26.01 -5.58 20.02
CA GLN A 329 -26.88 -5.84 21.20
C GLN A 329 -26.09 -6.44 22.37
N ALA A 330 -25.14 -7.36 22.08
CA ALA A 330 -24.30 -7.94 23.13
C ALA A 330 -23.36 -6.91 23.75
N LEU A 331 -22.79 -6.00 22.92
CA LEU A 331 -21.96 -4.88 23.39
C LEU A 331 -22.77 -3.89 24.23
N ASP A 332 -23.97 -3.51 23.77
CA ASP A 332 -24.85 -2.59 24.49
C ASP A 332 -25.20 -3.15 25.86
N LYS A 333 -25.46 -4.47 25.93
CA LYS A 333 -25.69 -5.15 27.22
C LYS A 333 -24.44 -5.11 28.09
N LEU A 334 -23.25 -5.36 27.54
CA LEU A 334 -21.99 -5.28 28.29
C LEU A 334 -21.79 -3.90 28.92
N PHE A 335 -21.99 -2.85 28.12
CA PHE A 335 -21.86 -1.46 28.60
C PHE A 335 -22.94 -1.09 29.60
N SER A 336 -24.14 -1.61 29.45
CA SER A 336 -25.20 -1.43 30.48
C SER A 336 -24.86 -2.08 31.81
N ASP A 337 -24.19 -3.22 31.78
CA ASP A 337 -23.89 -3.99 33.01
C ASP A 337 -22.59 -3.50 33.69
N LEU A 338 -21.58 -3.04 32.92
CA LEU A 338 -20.24 -2.77 33.43
C LEU A 338 -19.75 -1.32 33.26
N GLY A 339 -20.54 -0.44 32.62
CA GLY A 339 -20.15 0.94 32.34
C GLY A 339 -19.71 1.14 30.90
N ASP A 340 -19.52 2.40 30.53
CA ASP A 340 -19.24 2.83 29.14
C ASP A 340 -17.79 2.62 28.68
N HIS A 341 -16.90 2.19 29.59
CA HIS A 341 -15.52 1.82 29.32
C HIS A 341 -15.08 0.68 30.23
N ILE A 342 -14.36 -0.29 29.65
CA ILE A 342 -14.01 -1.55 30.33
C ILE A 342 -12.64 -1.99 29.86
N VAL A 343 -11.72 -2.31 30.77
CA VAL A 343 -10.45 -2.92 30.38
C VAL A 343 -10.74 -4.32 29.83
N LEU A 344 -10.26 -4.62 28.62
CA LEU A 344 -10.54 -5.90 27.93
C LEU A 344 -10.25 -7.13 28.80
N ARG A 345 -9.20 -7.06 29.60
CA ARG A 345 -8.79 -8.12 30.52
C ARG A 345 -9.85 -8.43 31.59
N ASP A 346 -10.71 -7.47 31.94
CA ASP A 346 -11.75 -7.64 32.96
C ASP A 346 -13.02 -8.26 32.40
N ILE A 347 -13.16 -8.34 31.09
CA ILE A 347 -14.30 -9.00 30.45
C ILE A 347 -14.25 -10.49 30.75
N GLN A 348 -15.26 -10.97 31.47
CA GLN A 348 -15.36 -12.37 31.89
C GLN A 348 -15.55 -13.30 30.65
N PRO A 349 -14.95 -14.48 30.64
CA PRO A 349 -15.06 -15.42 29.50
C PRO A 349 -16.50 -15.77 29.11
N TRP A 350 -17.43 -15.87 30.07
CA TRP A 350 -18.83 -16.21 29.81
C TRP A 350 -19.53 -15.15 28.94
N TRP A 351 -19.11 -13.89 29.02
CA TRP A 351 -19.74 -12.84 28.23
C TRP A 351 -19.56 -13.06 26.71
N TYR A 352 -18.42 -13.63 26.28
CA TYR A 352 -18.20 -13.94 24.88
C TYR A 352 -19.26 -14.90 24.30
N SER A 353 -19.94 -15.69 25.16
CA SER A 353 -21.04 -16.53 24.71
C SER A 353 -22.31 -15.76 24.33
N LEU A 354 -22.42 -14.48 24.70
CA LEU A 354 -23.51 -13.59 24.29
C LEU A 354 -23.31 -13.04 22.89
N LEU A 355 -22.05 -13.02 22.38
CA LEU A 355 -21.78 -12.63 21.02
C LEU A 355 -22.35 -13.68 20.05
N PRO A 356 -22.73 -13.27 18.83
CA PRO A 356 -23.17 -14.24 17.83
C PRO A 356 -22.08 -15.26 17.52
N ALA A 357 -22.48 -16.48 17.24
CA ALA A 357 -21.55 -17.54 16.89
C ALA A 357 -20.69 -17.16 15.68
N LEU A 358 -19.44 -17.58 15.70
CA LEU A 358 -18.54 -17.48 14.56
C LEU A 358 -18.73 -18.68 13.63
N PRO A 359 -18.53 -18.52 12.31
CA PRO A 359 -18.56 -19.63 11.36
C PRO A 359 -17.63 -20.78 11.79
N GLY A 360 -18.08 -22.03 11.62
CA GLY A 360 -17.33 -23.23 11.99
C GLY A 360 -17.19 -23.45 13.49
N ASP A 361 -18.15 -22.95 14.28
CA ASP A 361 -18.20 -23.09 15.75
C ASP A 361 -16.91 -22.65 16.46
N ARG A 362 -16.19 -21.70 15.86
CA ARG A 362 -14.93 -21.17 16.43
C ARG A 362 -15.22 -20.39 17.71
N PRO A 363 -14.45 -20.61 18.77
CA PRO A 363 -14.60 -19.84 20.00
C PRO A 363 -14.18 -18.39 19.81
N TRP A 364 -14.84 -17.48 20.50
CA TRP A 364 -14.42 -16.09 20.56
C TRP A 364 -13.09 -15.92 21.30
N THR A 365 -12.27 -15.01 20.82
CA THR A 365 -11.08 -14.55 21.52
C THR A 365 -11.13 -13.04 21.72
N PRO A 366 -10.55 -12.52 22.80
CA PRO A 366 -10.47 -11.08 23.02
C PRO A 366 -9.73 -10.33 21.89
N LEU A 367 -8.70 -10.98 21.32
CA LEU A 367 -7.93 -10.37 20.23
C LEU A 367 -8.73 -10.30 18.92
N LEU A 368 -9.57 -11.29 18.64
CA LEU A 368 -10.48 -11.22 17.50
C LEU A 368 -11.54 -10.12 17.70
N LEU A 369 -12.08 -9.97 18.90
CA LEU A 369 -13.01 -8.86 19.20
C LEU A 369 -12.33 -7.51 18.96
N GLN A 370 -11.12 -7.32 19.45
CA GLN A 370 -10.32 -6.11 19.21
C GLN A 370 -10.11 -5.86 17.73
N SER A 371 -9.75 -6.90 16.95
CA SER A 371 -9.54 -6.80 15.51
C SER A 371 -10.82 -6.42 14.76
N ILE A 372 -11.95 -7.03 15.11
CA ILE A 372 -13.26 -6.71 14.51
C ILE A 372 -13.66 -5.27 14.82
N LEU A 373 -13.51 -4.81 16.06
CA LEU A 373 -13.81 -3.43 16.45
C LEU A 373 -12.92 -2.42 15.72
N GLY A 374 -11.67 -2.77 15.44
CA GLY A 374 -10.76 -1.92 14.67
C GLY A 374 -11.27 -1.57 13.27
N PHE A 375 -11.92 -2.52 12.59
CA PHE A 375 -12.42 -2.33 11.23
C PHE A 375 -13.91 -1.99 11.14
N TYR A 376 -14.72 -2.53 12.06
CA TYR A 376 -16.17 -2.49 11.97
C TYR A 376 -16.84 -1.66 13.06
N SER A 377 -16.10 -0.76 13.73
CA SER A 377 -16.60 0.09 14.82
C SER A 377 -17.94 0.77 14.47
N LYS A 378 -18.04 1.34 13.26
CA LYS A 378 -19.28 2.02 12.80
C LYS A 378 -20.50 1.10 12.73
N LYS A 379 -20.31 -0.19 12.51
CA LYS A 379 -21.40 -1.20 12.50
C LYS A 379 -21.72 -1.75 13.88
N LEU A 380 -20.95 -1.38 14.89
CA LEU A 380 -21.02 -1.84 16.27
C LEU A 380 -21.27 -0.67 17.25
N GLY A 381 -22.15 0.27 16.86
CA GLY A 381 -22.52 1.39 17.70
C GLY A 381 -21.39 2.38 17.96
N ASN A 382 -20.37 2.44 17.10
CA ASN A 382 -19.11 3.16 17.28
C ASN A 382 -18.28 2.69 18.50
N ALA A 383 -18.56 1.50 19.01
CA ALA A 383 -17.70 0.88 20.02
C ALA A 383 -16.29 0.67 19.42
N LYS A 384 -15.27 0.92 20.21
CA LYS A 384 -13.87 0.81 19.78
C LYS A 384 -12.99 0.35 20.92
N THR A 385 -11.76 -0.04 20.58
CA THR A 385 -10.72 -0.30 21.58
C THR A 385 -9.70 0.83 21.56
N ILE A 386 -9.32 1.28 22.75
CA ILE A 386 -8.24 2.24 22.97
C ILE A 386 -7.05 1.48 23.50
N CYS A 387 -6.00 1.40 22.69
CA CYS A 387 -4.75 0.74 23.05
C CYS A 387 -3.69 1.77 23.40
N GLY A 388 -2.82 1.44 24.36
CA GLY A 388 -1.61 2.21 24.58
C GLY A 388 -0.63 2.01 23.43
N MET A 389 -0.45 3.03 22.61
CA MET A 389 0.68 3.34 21.74
C MET A 389 1.05 2.42 20.58
N ALA A 390 0.85 1.14 20.59
CA ALA A 390 1.03 0.28 19.43
C ALA A 390 -0.34 -0.19 18.98
N SER A 391 -0.79 0.34 17.85
CA SER A 391 -1.92 -0.24 17.16
C SER A 391 -1.55 -1.69 16.85
N GLN A 392 -2.30 -2.64 17.41
CA GLN A 392 -2.20 -4.05 17.09
C GLN A 392 -0.83 -4.70 17.39
N SER A 393 -0.44 -4.72 18.65
CA SER A 393 0.55 -5.69 19.09
C SER A 393 -0.12 -7.05 19.17
N LYS A 394 0.39 -8.03 18.42
CA LYS A 394 -0.05 -9.42 18.48
C LYS A 394 0.14 -10.06 19.85
N ASP A 395 0.87 -9.40 20.74
CA ASP A 395 1.20 -9.92 22.07
C ASP A 395 0.19 -9.55 23.14
N THR A 396 -0.91 -8.72 22.84
CA THR A 396 -1.46 -8.07 24.00
C THR A 396 -2.91 -7.63 23.89
N LEU A 397 -3.68 -8.16 24.79
CA LEU A 397 -4.94 -7.65 25.27
C LEU A 397 -4.74 -6.42 26.20
N HIS A 398 -3.96 -5.44 25.74
CA HIS A 398 -3.73 -4.21 26.50
C HIS A 398 -4.56 -3.09 25.91
N ALA A 399 -5.86 -3.15 26.14
CA ALA A 399 -6.80 -2.19 25.60
C ALA A 399 -7.98 -1.96 26.56
N MET A 400 -8.55 -0.78 26.47
CA MET A 400 -9.84 -0.43 27.02
C MET A 400 -10.89 -0.50 25.90
N LEU A 401 -11.92 -1.27 26.09
CA LEU A 401 -13.13 -1.25 25.26
C LEU A 401 -13.99 -0.07 25.69
N VAL A 402 -14.43 0.75 24.76
CA VAL A 402 -15.25 1.92 25.04
C VAL A 402 -16.50 1.95 24.15
N SER A 403 -17.61 2.40 24.70
CA SER A 403 -18.84 2.62 23.95
C SER A 403 -18.71 3.82 23.02
N GLY A 404 -19.55 3.89 22.00
CA GLY A 404 -19.58 5.04 21.08
C GLY A 404 -19.99 6.37 21.74
N SER A 405 -20.65 6.31 22.90
CA SER A 405 -21.08 7.47 23.68
C SER A 405 -20.13 7.83 24.83
N SER A 406 -19.07 7.05 25.06
CA SER A 406 -18.13 7.31 26.16
C SER A 406 -17.35 8.60 25.93
N GLU A 407 -17.04 9.31 27.01
CA GLU A 407 -16.11 10.45 27.00
C GLU A 407 -14.65 10.02 26.84
N VAL A 408 -14.35 8.75 27.08
CA VAL A 408 -13.02 8.15 26.90
C VAL A 408 -12.74 7.97 25.41
N GLN A 409 -11.92 8.85 24.83
CA GLN A 409 -11.66 8.86 23.39
C GLN A 409 -10.21 8.58 23.02
N THR A 410 -9.29 8.86 23.92
CA THR A 410 -7.83 8.77 23.72
C THR A 410 -7.19 7.86 24.77
N PHE A 411 -5.91 7.52 24.56
CA PHE A 411 -5.16 6.77 25.58
C PHE A 411 -5.01 7.55 26.89
N SER A 412 -4.83 8.87 26.82
CA SER A 412 -4.78 9.69 28.02
C SER A 412 -6.12 9.70 28.79
N ASP A 413 -7.26 9.67 28.09
CA ASP A 413 -8.57 9.50 28.73
C ASP A 413 -8.69 8.13 29.40
N ALA A 414 -8.23 7.06 28.75
CA ALA A 414 -8.25 5.71 29.31
C ALA A 414 -7.39 5.61 30.59
N VAL A 415 -6.23 6.29 30.61
CA VAL A 415 -5.38 6.35 31.80
C VAL A 415 -6.07 7.17 32.91
N ALA A 416 -6.71 8.27 32.58
CA ALA A 416 -7.44 9.10 33.55
C ALA A 416 -8.64 8.36 34.13
N ALA A 417 -9.43 7.68 33.29
CA ALA A 417 -10.55 6.87 33.73
C ALA A 417 -10.11 5.75 34.68
N TRP A 418 -9.07 4.99 34.27
CA TRP A 418 -8.48 3.97 35.15
C TRP A 418 -8.05 4.53 36.50
N TYR A 419 -7.38 5.69 36.49
CA TYR A 419 -6.89 6.31 37.73
C TYR A 419 -8.04 6.61 38.71
N VAL A 420 -9.17 7.08 38.20
CA VAL A 420 -10.38 7.39 39.00
C VAL A 420 -11.08 6.11 39.45
N ASP A 421 -11.29 5.16 38.52
CA ASP A 421 -12.08 3.93 38.79
C ASP A 421 -11.39 3.00 39.80
N ASP A 422 -10.07 2.86 39.67
CA ASP A 422 -9.28 2.05 40.63
C ASP A 422 -8.99 2.78 41.95
N GLY A 423 -9.52 4.01 42.14
CA GLY A 423 -9.41 4.80 43.39
C GLY A 423 -7.96 5.12 43.75
N ILE A 424 -7.09 5.35 42.73
CA ILE A 424 -5.68 5.64 42.96
C ILE A 424 -5.53 7.01 43.64
N THR A 425 -4.85 7.05 44.79
CA THR A 425 -4.67 8.28 45.59
C THR A 425 -3.30 8.96 45.39
N GLY A 426 -2.33 8.26 44.84
CA GLY A 426 -1.01 8.81 44.57
C GLY A 426 -1.06 9.84 43.44
N LYS A 427 -0.62 11.09 43.68
CA LYS A 427 -0.63 12.14 42.67
C LYS A 427 0.65 12.20 41.84
N ARG A 428 1.75 11.74 42.36
CA ARG A 428 3.06 11.81 41.71
C ARG A 428 3.70 10.43 41.61
N PHE A 429 4.12 10.08 40.40
CA PHE A 429 4.71 8.78 40.08
C PHE A 429 6.06 8.98 39.39
N GLN A 430 6.99 8.06 39.63
CA GLN A 430 8.06 7.85 38.68
C GLN A 430 7.46 7.33 37.36
N ALA A 431 8.00 7.76 36.24
CA ALA A 431 7.47 7.37 34.91
C ALA A 431 7.44 5.83 34.74
N GLU A 432 8.48 5.16 35.26
CA GLU A 432 8.56 3.69 35.22
C GLU A 432 7.52 3.02 36.12
N ASP A 433 7.29 3.56 37.33
CA ASP A 433 6.26 3.02 38.23
C ASP A 433 4.86 3.13 37.59
N LEU A 434 4.56 4.28 36.96
CA LEU A 434 3.29 4.44 36.23
C LEU A 434 3.22 3.46 35.06
N ARG A 435 4.30 3.27 34.31
CA ARG A 435 4.35 2.30 33.22
C ARG A 435 4.02 0.88 33.74
N GLU A 436 4.66 0.46 34.81
CA GLU A 436 4.42 -0.86 35.42
C GLU A 436 2.99 -1.04 35.89
N LEU A 437 2.40 0.00 36.52
CA LEU A 437 1.00 -0.02 36.92
C LEU A 437 0.06 -0.19 35.72
N LEU A 438 0.30 0.55 34.63
CA LEU A 438 -0.50 0.46 33.41
C LEU A 438 -0.37 -0.91 32.72
N VAL A 439 0.85 -1.48 32.72
CA VAL A 439 1.10 -2.84 32.22
C VAL A 439 0.36 -3.86 33.09
N LYS A 440 0.48 -3.77 34.39
CA LYS A 440 -0.22 -4.65 35.35
C LYS A 440 -1.74 -4.56 35.19
N ARG A 441 -2.26 -3.36 34.94
CA ARG A 441 -3.70 -3.14 34.73
C ARG A 441 -4.19 -3.66 33.37
N GLY A 442 -3.31 -3.79 32.41
CA GLY A 442 -3.66 -4.20 31.05
C GLY A 442 -4.07 -3.05 30.13
N LEU A 443 -3.52 -1.87 30.35
CA LEU A 443 -3.66 -0.69 29.49
C LEU A 443 -2.44 -0.42 28.62
N LEU A 444 -1.29 -1.03 28.95
CA LEU A 444 -0.05 -0.86 28.24
C LEU A 444 0.65 -2.20 28.05
N ALA A 445 1.30 -2.41 26.91
CA ALA A 445 2.12 -3.60 26.66
C ALA A 445 3.41 -3.57 27.47
N GLY A 446 3.87 -4.74 27.96
CA GLY A 446 5.10 -4.85 28.73
C GLY A 446 6.36 -4.46 27.97
N SER A 447 6.32 -4.57 26.62
CA SER A 447 7.40 -4.18 25.72
C SER A 447 7.51 -2.65 25.49
N GLU A 448 6.50 -1.87 25.91
CA GLU A 448 6.51 -0.42 25.69
C GLU A 448 7.45 0.31 26.65
N LEU A 449 8.27 1.20 26.08
CA LEU A 449 9.24 2.00 26.83
C LEU A 449 8.57 3.23 27.47
N TYR A 450 9.05 3.65 28.64
CA TYR A 450 8.53 4.83 29.34
C TYR A 450 8.61 6.13 28.51
N GLY A 451 9.62 6.29 27.64
CA GLY A 451 9.73 7.45 26.76
C GLY A 451 8.60 7.58 25.73
N ARG A 452 7.96 6.47 25.36
CA ARG A 452 6.74 6.49 24.56
C ARG A 452 5.52 6.84 25.42
N LEU A 453 5.46 6.39 26.68
CA LEU A 453 4.42 6.79 27.62
C LEU A 453 4.39 8.31 27.81
N HIS A 454 5.56 8.95 28.00
CA HIS A 454 5.66 10.41 28.03
C HIS A 454 5.06 11.03 26.77
N LYS A 455 5.47 10.55 25.57
CA LYS A 455 4.97 11.09 24.29
C LYS A 455 3.45 10.97 24.14
N ALA A 456 2.84 9.94 24.71
CA ALA A 456 1.39 9.72 24.64
C ALA A 456 0.60 10.62 25.62
N LEU A 457 1.17 10.95 26.76
CA LEU A 457 0.48 11.69 27.83
C LEU A 457 0.92 13.17 27.93
N ALA A 458 2.06 13.57 27.38
CA ALA A 458 2.65 14.89 27.58
C ALA A 458 1.81 16.08 27.07
N ASN A 459 0.95 15.84 26.09
CA ASN A 459 0.08 16.89 25.55
C ASN A 459 -1.24 17.06 26.30
N ASP A 460 -1.48 16.23 27.31
CA ASP A 460 -2.70 16.28 28.09
C ASP A 460 -2.42 16.98 29.44
N PRO A 461 -3.10 18.10 29.74
CA PRO A 461 -2.84 18.89 30.95
C PRO A 461 -3.09 18.16 32.27
N ARG A 462 -3.83 17.06 32.24
CA ARG A 462 -4.03 16.17 33.39
C ARG A 462 -2.75 15.47 33.83
N PHE A 463 -1.74 15.39 32.95
CA PHE A 463 -0.45 14.71 33.20
C PHE A 463 0.70 15.71 33.12
N ALA A 464 1.09 16.26 34.26
CA ALA A 464 2.19 17.23 34.35
C ALA A 464 3.52 16.52 34.53
N TRP A 465 4.40 16.63 33.55
CA TRP A 465 5.72 15.99 33.53
C TRP A 465 6.81 16.91 34.09
N SER A 466 7.78 16.33 34.79
CA SER A 466 9.01 17.01 35.18
C SER A 466 9.85 17.36 33.94
N ALA A 467 10.74 18.35 34.06
CA ALA A 467 11.58 18.82 32.95
C ALA A 467 12.49 17.72 32.37
N ASP A 468 12.86 16.74 33.17
CA ASP A 468 13.65 15.57 32.77
C ASP A 468 12.82 14.36 32.34
N ASN A 469 11.50 14.49 32.32
CA ASN A 469 10.52 13.44 31.96
C ASN A 469 10.60 12.18 32.84
N THR A 470 11.18 12.25 34.02
CA THR A 470 11.31 11.10 34.92
C THR A 470 10.13 10.94 35.86
N THR A 471 9.41 12.02 36.14
CA THR A 471 8.22 11.99 37.00
C THR A 471 7.02 12.62 36.32
N VAL A 472 5.84 12.08 36.65
CA VAL A 472 4.55 12.60 36.21
C VAL A 472 3.63 12.84 37.39
N THR A 473 2.96 13.98 37.40
CA THR A 473 1.91 14.31 38.37
C THR A 473 0.57 14.24 37.67
N ILE A 474 -0.36 13.47 38.26
CA ILE A 474 -1.74 13.32 37.73
C ILE A 474 -2.63 14.32 38.48
N ASN A 475 -3.25 15.23 37.72
CA ASN A 475 -4.12 16.31 38.20
C ASN A 475 -5.58 16.04 37.80
N LEU A 476 -6.20 15.06 38.46
CA LEU A 476 -7.61 14.68 38.27
C LEU A 476 -8.42 15.03 39.51
#